data_28e1c75902a4b72ffd9f32fa25f39ad2
#
_entry.id   28e1c75902a4b72ffd9f32fa25f39ad2
#
_cell.length_a   1.000
_cell.length_b   1.000
_cell.length_c   1.000
_cell.angle_alpha   90.00
_cell.angle_beta   90.00
_cell.angle_gamma   90.00
#
_symmetry.space_group_name_H-M   'P 1'
#
loop_
_entity.id
_entity.type
_entity.pdbx_description
1 polymer ?
#
loop_
_entity_poly.entity_id
_entity_poly.type
_entity_poly.pdbx_seq_one_letter_code
_entity_poly.pdbx_strand_id
1 'polypeptide(L)'
;FLLGSLITNHCSLFTMLDYSEPVAKLIDEFKRLPGIGSKSAQRLAFYILRRPLGEVENFANSLLEVKEKIVFCSICNNLTDVNPCLYCSNPKRDRSIICIVEEPYNLVSIEKTRSFRGLYHILHGSLSPLRGVGPDELMLANLLPRLRPENNEGVEIAEIIVATNPTTEGEATANYIARLLKPLGIRVTRI
;
A
#
# COMPACT_ATOMS: atom_id res chain seq x y z
N PHE A 1 63.43 16.66 30.73
CA PHE A 1 62.27 17.52 30.72
C PHE A 1 61.63 17.43 29.31
N LEU A 2 60.56 16.72 29.19
CA LEU A 2 59.44 17.00 28.34
C LEU A 2 58.68 15.68 28.07
N LEU A 3 57.76 15.38 28.97
CA LEU A 3 56.70 14.42 28.74
C LEU A 3 55.66 15.08 27.83
N GLY A 4 55.71 14.72 26.58
CA GLY A 4 54.68 15.09 25.59
C GLY A 4 53.61 14.03 25.52
N SER A 5 52.42 14.45 25.73
CA SER A 5 51.16 13.69 25.79
C SER A 5 50.92 12.80 24.58
N LEU A 6 50.86 11.51 24.81
CA LEU A 6 50.18 10.54 23.96
C LEU A 6 48.68 10.52 24.36
N ILE A 7 47.90 11.38 23.79
CA ILE A 7 46.46 11.25 23.80
C ILE A 7 46.13 10.25 22.70
N THR A 8 46.00 9.04 23.09
CA THR A 8 45.53 7.93 22.28
C THR A 8 44.05 8.19 21.89
N ASN A 9 43.84 8.29 20.61
CA ASN A 9 42.52 8.15 20.01
C ASN A 9 41.96 6.75 20.32
N HIS A 10 41.34 6.59 21.48
CA HIS A 10 40.43 5.50 21.75
C HIS A 10 39.04 5.89 21.29
N CYS A 11 38.85 5.92 20.00
CA CYS A 11 37.53 5.99 19.45
C CYS A 11 37.14 4.66 18.80
N SER A 12 36.18 4.00 19.42
CA SER A 12 35.34 2.98 18.85
C SER A 12 35.93 1.73 18.21
N LEU A 13 36.53 0.89 19.06
CA LEU A 13 36.75 -0.52 18.74
C LEU A 13 35.79 -1.45 19.50
N PHE A 14 34.57 -0.98 19.75
CA PHE A 14 33.54 -1.75 20.47
C PHE A 14 32.31 -2.06 19.66
N THR A 15 32.47 -2.39 18.38
CA THR A 15 31.35 -2.92 17.59
C THR A 15 31.85 -3.92 16.55
N MET A 16 32.53 -4.94 16.93
CA MET A 16 32.92 -5.95 15.96
C MET A 16 32.87 -7.35 16.59
N LEU A 17 31.71 -7.75 16.99
CA LEU A 17 31.48 -9.13 17.37
C LEU A 17 30.49 -9.82 16.48
N ASP A 18 30.24 -9.40 15.22
CA ASP A 18 29.03 -10.00 14.86
C ASP A 18 28.99 -10.71 13.53
N TYR A 19 29.24 -10.15 12.44
CA TYR A 19 29.14 -10.85 11.16
C TYR A 19 30.05 -10.16 10.14
N SER A 20 30.40 -10.88 9.08
CA SER A 20 31.04 -10.23 7.93
C SER A 20 30.15 -9.11 7.40
N GLU A 21 30.77 -8.05 6.89
CA GLU A 21 30.06 -6.84 6.44
C GLU A 21 28.84 -7.14 5.54
N PRO A 22 28.90 -8.04 4.52
CA PRO A 22 27.74 -8.35 3.71
C PRO A 22 26.56 -8.97 4.49
N VAL A 23 26.85 -9.79 5.49
CA VAL A 23 25.82 -10.42 6.34
C VAL A 23 25.16 -9.38 7.25
N ALA A 24 25.98 -8.52 7.87
CA ALA A 24 25.47 -7.44 8.72
C ALA A 24 24.54 -6.50 7.91
N LYS A 25 24.96 -6.13 6.71
CA LYS A 25 24.18 -5.30 5.80
C LYS A 25 22.83 -5.92 5.44
N LEU A 26 22.80 -7.20 5.10
CA LEU A 26 21.55 -7.92 4.82
C LEU A 26 20.62 -7.96 6.03
N ILE A 27 21.16 -8.20 7.22
CA ILE A 27 20.39 -8.16 8.47
C ILE A 27 19.78 -6.77 8.69
N ASP A 28 20.53 -5.70 8.46
CA ASP A 28 20.05 -4.34 8.63
C ASP A 28 18.97 -3.98 7.62
N GLU A 29 19.05 -4.43 6.37
CA GLU A 29 17.96 -4.25 5.41
C GLU A 29 16.68 -4.98 5.86
N PHE A 30 16.78 -6.20 6.39
CA PHE A 30 15.61 -6.88 6.94
C PHE A 30 15.01 -6.18 8.17
N LYS A 31 15.82 -5.54 9.02
CA LYS A 31 15.33 -4.74 10.16
C LYS A 31 14.51 -3.51 9.75
N ARG A 32 14.72 -3.00 8.54
CA ARG A 32 13.94 -1.86 7.99
C ARG A 32 12.52 -2.25 7.63
N LEU A 33 12.24 -3.54 7.49
CA LEU A 33 10.90 -4.01 7.17
C LEU A 33 9.98 -3.89 8.42
N PRO A 34 8.76 -3.37 8.26
CA PRO A 34 7.83 -3.20 9.37
C PRO A 34 7.52 -4.55 10.03
N GLY A 35 7.56 -4.58 11.37
CA GLY A 35 7.30 -5.81 12.14
C GLY A 35 8.48 -6.79 12.22
N ILE A 36 9.62 -6.51 11.57
CA ILE A 36 10.81 -7.36 11.62
C ILE A 36 11.80 -6.85 12.67
N GLY A 37 11.86 -7.54 13.81
CA GLY A 37 12.86 -7.28 14.84
C GLY A 37 14.20 -7.95 14.55
N SER A 38 15.24 -7.58 15.32
CA SER A 38 16.63 -8.05 15.13
C SER A 38 16.77 -9.58 15.05
N LYS A 39 16.06 -10.33 15.90
CA LYS A 39 16.10 -11.80 15.91
C LYS A 39 15.50 -12.41 14.62
N SER A 40 14.40 -11.84 14.14
CA SER A 40 13.76 -12.28 12.89
C SER A 40 14.63 -11.92 11.68
N ALA A 41 15.20 -10.71 11.65
CA ALA A 41 16.11 -10.26 10.60
C ALA A 41 17.32 -11.19 10.45
N GLN A 42 17.96 -11.56 11.56
CA GLN A 42 19.07 -12.53 11.56
C GLN A 42 18.62 -13.88 10.97
N ARG A 43 17.48 -14.40 11.41
CA ARG A 43 16.95 -15.68 10.88
C ARG A 43 16.70 -15.63 9.39
N LEU A 44 16.15 -14.53 8.87
CA LEU A 44 15.93 -14.32 7.44
C LEU A 44 17.25 -14.26 6.67
N ALA A 45 18.24 -13.50 7.15
CA ALA A 45 19.55 -13.41 6.51
C ALA A 45 20.23 -14.79 6.42
N PHE A 46 20.23 -15.57 7.50
CA PHE A 46 20.80 -16.92 7.48
C PHE A 46 19.98 -17.91 6.63
N TYR A 47 18.69 -17.70 6.49
CA TYR A 47 17.87 -18.48 5.56
C TYR A 47 18.34 -18.22 4.11
N ILE A 48 18.47 -16.96 3.71
CA ILE A 48 18.96 -16.57 2.37
C ILE A 48 20.35 -17.13 2.11
N LEU A 49 21.29 -17.04 3.06
CA LEU A 49 22.65 -17.56 2.92
C LEU A 49 22.72 -19.07 2.63
N ARG A 50 21.73 -19.83 3.05
CA ARG A 50 21.64 -21.28 2.82
C ARG A 50 20.97 -21.66 1.52
N ARG A 51 20.41 -20.69 0.78
CA ARG A 51 19.73 -20.96 -0.48
C ARG A 51 20.71 -20.96 -1.66
N PRO A 52 20.42 -21.76 -2.69
CA PRO A 52 21.15 -21.68 -3.96
C PRO A 52 21.08 -20.26 -4.55
N LEU A 53 22.15 -19.84 -5.20
CA LEU A 53 22.24 -18.49 -5.79
C LEU A 53 21.04 -18.16 -6.71
N GLY A 54 20.61 -19.10 -7.56
CA GLY A 54 19.47 -18.87 -8.47
C GLY A 54 18.14 -18.61 -7.75
N GLU A 55 17.91 -19.17 -6.56
CA GLU A 55 16.73 -18.85 -5.76
C GLU A 55 16.83 -17.43 -5.19
N VAL A 56 18.02 -17.02 -4.78
CA VAL A 56 18.25 -15.67 -4.26
C VAL A 56 18.11 -14.63 -5.37
N GLU A 57 18.62 -14.91 -6.56
CA GLU A 57 18.46 -14.06 -7.74
C GLU A 57 16.98 -13.89 -8.11
N ASN A 58 16.23 -14.99 -8.15
CA ASN A 58 14.80 -14.93 -8.42
C ASN A 58 14.03 -14.09 -7.38
N PHE A 59 14.39 -14.22 -6.10
CA PHE A 59 13.79 -13.39 -5.05
C PHE A 59 14.13 -11.91 -5.22
N ALA A 60 15.39 -11.58 -5.47
CA ALA A 60 15.84 -10.22 -5.70
C ALA A 60 15.16 -9.61 -6.95
N ASN A 61 15.09 -10.37 -8.04
CA ASN A 61 14.43 -9.95 -9.27
C ASN A 61 12.93 -9.70 -9.06
N SER A 62 12.24 -10.51 -8.26
CA SER A 62 10.83 -10.29 -7.92
C SER A 62 10.60 -8.97 -7.19
N LEU A 63 11.51 -8.58 -6.29
CA LEU A 63 11.44 -7.28 -5.60
C LEU A 63 11.62 -6.11 -6.57
N LEU A 64 12.56 -6.21 -7.50
CA LEU A 64 12.80 -5.19 -8.51
C LEU A 64 11.63 -5.09 -9.48
N GLU A 65 11.14 -6.22 -9.96
CA GLU A 65 10.01 -6.29 -10.90
C GLU A 65 8.74 -5.62 -10.38
N VAL A 66 8.41 -5.84 -9.10
CA VAL A 66 7.27 -5.16 -8.46
C VAL A 66 7.45 -3.65 -8.47
N LYS A 67 8.66 -3.14 -8.21
CA LYS A 67 8.95 -1.71 -8.21
C LYS A 67 8.93 -1.08 -9.61
N GLU A 68 9.31 -1.84 -10.62
CA GLU A 68 9.40 -1.37 -12.01
C GLU A 68 8.07 -1.46 -12.75
N LYS A 69 7.30 -2.54 -12.54
CA LYS A 69 6.10 -2.82 -13.34
C LYS A 69 4.80 -2.38 -12.70
N ILE A 70 4.72 -2.33 -11.35
CA ILE A 70 3.46 -2.01 -10.70
C ILE A 70 3.25 -0.51 -10.63
N VAL A 71 2.10 -0.08 -11.15
CA VAL A 71 1.63 1.30 -11.17
C VAL A 71 0.23 1.41 -10.55
N PHE A 72 -0.20 2.62 -10.25
CA PHE A 72 -1.59 2.85 -9.90
C PHE A 72 -2.47 2.90 -11.15
N CYS A 73 -3.59 2.20 -11.10
CA CYS A 73 -4.62 2.32 -12.13
C CYS A 73 -5.13 3.77 -12.21
N SER A 74 -5.08 4.36 -13.38
CA SER A 74 -5.50 5.76 -13.63
C SER A 74 -6.98 6.03 -13.29
N ILE A 75 -7.82 4.98 -13.19
CA ILE A 75 -9.25 5.10 -12.92
C ILE A 75 -9.57 4.85 -11.44
N CYS A 76 -9.06 3.76 -10.85
CA CYS A 76 -9.51 3.30 -9.53
C CYS A 76 -8.41 3.29 -8.47
N ASN A 77 -7.19 3.67 -8.81
CA ASN A 77 -5.99 3.64 -7.96
C ASN A 77 -5.56 2.24 -7.49
N ASN A 78 -6.08 1.16 -8.09
CA ASN A 78 -5.60 -0.18 -7.77
C ASN A 78 -4.16 -0.37 -8.23
N LEU A 79 -3.40 -1.20 -7.54
CA LEU A 79 -2.08 -1.65 -7.98
C LEU A 79 -2.22 -2.59 -9.17
N THR A 80 -1.51 -2.33 -10.26
CA THR A 80 -1.64 -3.08 -11.51
C THR A 80 -0.39 -2.96 -12.38
N ASP A 81 -0.15 -3.96 -13.20
CA ASP A 81 0.86 -3.97 -14.26
C ASP A 81 0.30 -3.52 -15.62
N VAL A 82 -1.02 -3.44 -15.75
CA VAL A 82 -1.73 -2.99 -16.96
C VAL A 82 -2.68 -1.84 -16.62
N ASN A 83 -2.55 -0.72 -17.32
CA ASN A 83 -3.37 0.47 -17.05
C ASN A 83 -4.30 0.78 -18.24
N PRO A 84 -5.64 0.83 -18.05
CA PRO A 84 -6.39 0.58 -16.80
C PRO A 84 -6.33 -0.87 -16.32
N CYS A 85 -6.55 -1.08 -15.01
CA CYS A 85 -6.48 -2.41 -14.40
C CYS A 85 -7.60 -3.34 -14.93
N LEU A 86 -7.41 -4.65 -14.72
CA LEU A 86 -8.35 -5.69 -15.17
C LEU A 86 -9.80 -5.48 -14.69
N TYR A 87 -10.02 -4.83 -13.56
CA TYR A 87 -11.35 -4.53 -13.07
C TYR A 87 -12.00 -3.35 -13.81
N CYS A 88 -11.24 -2.30 -14.09
CA CYS A 88 -11.74 -1.11 -14.79
C CYS A 88 -11.95 -1.35 -16.28
N SER A 89 -11.14 -2.20 -16.90
CA SER A 89 -11.23 -2.53 -18.34
C SER A 89 -12.24 -3.64 -18.65
N ASN A 90 -12.81 -4.31 -17.64
CA ASN A 90 -13.74 -5.42 -17.86
C ASN A 90 -15.14 -4.93 -18.21
N PRO A 91 -15.61 -5.15 -19.45
CA PRO A 91 -16.94 -4.67 -19.89
C PRO A 91 -18.13 -5.39 -19.24
N LYS A 92 -17.87 -6.52 -18.56
CA LYS A 92 -18.92 -7.29 -17.86
C LYS A 92 -19.24 -6.76 -16.47
N ARG A 93 -18.53 -5.73 -16.00
CA ARG A 93 -18.75 -5.13 -14.69
C ARG A 93 -19.83 -4.06 -14.76
N ASP A 94 -20.61 -4.01 -13.69
CA ASP A 94 -21.64 -2.98 -13.52
C ASP A 94 -20.98 -1.64 -13.19
N ARG A 95 -21.04 -0.73 -14.15
CA ARG A 95 -20.45 0.61 -14.02
C ARG A 95 -21.30 1.56 -13.19
N SER A 96 -22.55 1.20 -12.87
CA SER A 96 -23.42 2.03 -12.05
C SER A 96 -23.11 1.93 -10.55
N ILE A 97 -22.28 0.97 -10.13
CA ILE A 97 -21.93 0.73 -8.72
C ILE A 97 -20.45 0.81 -8.50
N ILE A 98 -20.01 1.64 -7.54
CA ILE A 98 -18.61 1.75 -7.12
C ILE A 98 -18.47 1.35 -5.66
N CYS A 99 -17.57 0.40 -5.37
CA CYS A 99 -17.18 0.04 -4.02
C CYS A 99 -15.87 0.77 -3.66
N ILE A 100 -15.90 1.60 -2.63
CA ILE A 100 -14.74 2.33 -2.12
C ILE A 100 -14.11 1.52 -0.98
N VAL A 101 -12.81 1.24 -1.10
CA VAL A 101 -12.02 0.49 -0.11
C VAL A 101 -10.78 1.28 0.29
N GLU A 102 -10.24 1.00 1.47
CA GLU A 102 -9.03 1.66 1.96
C GLU A 102 -7.78 1.20 1.21
N GLU A 103 -7.64 -0.12 1.03
CA GLU A 103 -6.40 -0.72 0.52
C GLU A 103 -6.65 -1.74 -0.60
N PRO A 104 -5.68 -1.98 -1.48
CA PRO A 104 -5.83 -2.95 -2.58
C PRO A 104 -6.18 -4.37 -2.10
N TYR A 105 -5.68 -4.79 -0.93
CA TYR A 105 -5.99 -6.12 -0.39
C TYR A 105 -7.47 -6.27 0.06
N ASN A 106 -8.14 -5.16 0.41
CA ASN A 106 -9.59 -5.17 0.69
C ASN A 106 -10.38 -5.53 -0.58
N LEU A 107 -10.01 -4.94 -1.73
CA LEU A 107 -10.57 -5.30 -3.03
C LEU A 107 -10.43 -6.81 -3.29
N VAL A 108 -9.23 -7.34 -3.12
CA VAL A 108 -8.96 -8.78 -3.33
C VAL A 108 -9.83 -9.64 -2.41
N SER A 109 -10.08 -9.20 -1.18
CA SER A 109 -10.93 -9.91 -0.22
C SER A 109 -12.39 -9.93 -0.67
N ILE A 110 -12.92 -8.82 -1.19
CA ILE A 110 -14.28 -8.75 -1.75
C ILE A 110 -14.38 -9.62 -3.01
N GLU A 111 -13.42 -9.58 -3.92
CA GLU A 111 -13.41 -10.39 -5.14
C GLU A 111 -13.41 -11.89 -4.87
N LYS A 112 -12.75 -12.34 -3.78
CA LYS A 112 -12.78 -13.76 -3.37
C LYS A 112 -14.20 -14.26 -3.07
N THR A 113 -15.12 -13.39 -2.66
CA THR A 113 -16.52 -13.77 -2.43
C THR A 113 -17.28 -14.05 -3.71
N ARG A 114 -16.81 -13.54 -4.86
CA ARG A 114 -17.45 -13.62 -6.19
C ARG A 114 -18.87 -13.01 -6.26
N SER A 115 -19.29 -12.28 -5.24
CA SER A 115 -20.64 -11.72 -5.12
C SER A 115 -20.76 -10.30 -5.71
N PHE A 116 -19.65 -9.53 -5.71
CA PHE A 116 -19.65 -8.16 -6.19
C PHE A 116 -19.29 -8.10 -7.68
N ARG A 117 -20.04 -7.29 -8.43
CA ARG A 117 -19.87 -7.12 -9.88
C ARG A 117 -19.61 -5.68 -10.30
N GLY A 118 -19.64 -4.73 -9.38
CA GLY A 118 -19.39 -3.32 -9.64
C GLY A 118 -17.91 -2.99 -9.82
N LEU A 119 -17.60 -1.71 -9.91
CA LEU A 119 -16.26 -1.16 -9.98
C LEU A 119 -15.72 -0.85 -8.59
N TYR A 120 -14.42 -0.57 -8.50
CA TYR A 120 -13.75 -0.23 -7.24
C TYR A 120 -13.11 1.15 -7.29
N HIS A 121 -12.88 1.72 -6.12
CA HIS A 121 -12.04 2.89 -5.91
C HIS A 121 -11.23 2.70 -4.63
N ILE A 122 -9.90 2.80 -4.73
CA ILE A 122 -8.97 2.55 -3.63
C ILE A 122 -8.45 3.89 -3.11
N LEU A 123 -8.53 4.07 -1.79
CA LEU A 123 -8.13 5.31 -1.12
C LEU A 123 -6.64 5.36 -0.75
N HIS A 124 -5.99 4.21 -0.62
CA HIS A 124 -4.64 4.02 -0.07
C HIS A 124 -4.49 4.58 1.35
N GLY A 125 -5.49 4.35 2.19
CA GLY A 125 -5.50 4.73 3.60
C GLY A 125 -6.87 5.14 4.11
N SER A 126 -6.87 5.72 5.30
CA SER A 126 -8.03 6.28 5.98
C SER A 126 -7.68 7.61 6.66
N LEU A 127 -8.68 8.45 6.90
CA LEU A 127 -8.51 9.70 7.64
C LEU A 127 -7.99 9.42 9.04
N SER A 128 -6.88 10.05 9.41
CA SER A 128 -6.29 9.91 10.75
C SER A 128 -5.66 11.23 11.19
N PRO A 129 -6.44 12.13 11.79
CA PRO A 129 -5.93 13.44 12.24
C PRO A 129 -4.76 13.31 13.21
N LEU A 130 -4.75 12.27 14.06
CA LEU A 130 -3.66 12.00 14.98
C LEU A 130 -2.34 11.65 14.28
N ARG A 131 -2.41 11.11 13.06
CA ARG A 131 -1.24 10.79 12.22
C ARG A 131 -1.00 11.83 11.14
N GLY A 132 -1.77 12.93 11.13
CA GLY A 132 -1.68 13.99 10.13
C GLY A 132 -2.23 13.60 8.75
N VAL A 133 -3.01 12.51 8.66
CA VAL A 133 -3.61 12.06 7.40
C VAL A 133 -4.97 12.74 7.21
N GLY A 134 -5.01 13.71 6.32
CA GLY A 134 -6.21 14.43 5.89
C GLY A 134 -6.79 13.90 4.57
N PRO A 135 -7.84 14.54 4.05
CA PRO A 135 -8.45 14.13 2.78
C PRO A 135 -7.51 14.24 1.57
N ASP A 136 -6.54 15.14 1.62
CA ASP A 136 -5.61 15.41 0.51
C ASP A 136 -4.52 14.32 0.38
N GLU A 137 -4.26 13.59 1.47
CA GLU A 137 -3.35 12.44 1.47
C GLU A 137 -4.01 11.16 0.95
N LEU A 138 -5.35 11.15 0.83
CA LEU A 138 -6.09 10.03 0.29
C LEU A 138 -6.34 10.20 -1.22
N MET A 139 -6.45 9.09 -1.92
CA MET A 139 -6.75 9.10 -3.36
C MET A 139 -8.23 9.44 -3.65
N LEU A 140 -8.69 10.58 -3.09
CA LEU A 140 -10.06 11.09 -3.28
C LEU A 140 -10.17 12.07 -4.46
N ALA A 141 -9.08 12.68 -4.88
CA ALA A 141 -9.09 13.74 -5.89
C ALA A 141 -9.70 13.29 -7.23
N ASN A 142 -9.47 12.06 -7.64
CA ASN A 142 -10.02 11.50 -8.88
C ASN A 142 -11.38 10.78 -8.70
N LEU A 143 -11.93 10.72 -7.48
CA LEU A 143 -13.26 10.15 -7.26
C LEU A 143 -14.35 11.01 -7.89
N LEU A 144 -14.41 12.30 -7.56
CA LEU A 144 -15.45 13.20 -8.07
C LEU A 144 -15.50 13.31 -9.60
N PRO A 145 -14.36 13.50 -10.30
CA PRO A 145 -14.37 13.46 -11.76
C PRO A 145 -14.89 12.14 -12.33
N ARG A 146 -14.58 11.02 -11.67
CA ARG A 146 -15.00 9.68 -12.10
C ARG A 146 -16.52 9.47 -12.02
N LEU A 147 -17.22 10.18 -11.15
CA LEU A 147 -18.67 10.05 -11.00
C LEU A 147 -19.46 10.71 -12.14
N ARG A 148 -18.79 11.48 -12.98
CA ARG A 148 -19.44 12.08 -14.16
C ARG A 148 -19.63 11.03 -15.25
N PRO A 149 -20.81 10.96 -15.89
CA PRO A 149 -21.07 9.97 -16.93
C PRO A 149 -20.05 9.97 -18.06
N GLU A 150 -19.51 11.16 -18.44
CA GLU A 150 -18.48 11.30 -19.48
C GLU A 150 -17.21 10.49 -19.17
N ASN A 151 -16.88 10.35 -17.88
CA ASN A 151 -15.71 9.62 -17.41
C ASN A 151 -16.01 8.16 -17.01
N ASN A 152 -17.26 7.73 -17.20
CA ASN A 152 -17.76 6.39 -16.88
C ASN A 152 -18.50 5.73 -18.05
N GLU A 153 -17.99 5.94 -19.26
CA GLU A 153 -18.57 5.38 -20.51
C GLU A 153 -20.06 5.72 -20.71
N GLY A 154 -20.47 6.89 -20.25
CA GLY A 154 -21.87 7.36 -20.36
C GLY A 154 -22.82 6.80 -19.31
N VAL A 155 -22.33 5.99 -18.36
CA VAL A 155 -23.17 5.36 -17.32
C VAL A 155 -23.20 6.23 -16.06
N GLU A 156 -24.40 6.56 -15.60
CA GLU A 156 -24.60 7.25 -14.31
C GLU A 156 -24.33 6.33 -13.13
N ILE A 157 -23.73 6.88 -12.07
CA ILE A 157 -23.50 6.14 -10.82
C ILE A 157 -24.79 6.14 -10.00
N ALA A 158 -25.36 4.96 -9.81
CA ALA A 158 -26.56 4.75 -9.00
C ALA A 158 -26.23 4.58 -7.50
N GLU A 159 -25.11 3.92 -7.21
CA GLU A 159 -24.74 3.62 -5.83
C GLU A 159 -23.24 3.63 -5.60
N ILE A 160 -22.84 4.19 -4.45
CA ILE A 160 -21.49 4.06 -3.91
C ILE A 160 -21.55 3.27 -2.60
N ILE A 161 -20.88 2.14 -2.57
CA ILE A 161 -20.72 1.30 -1.38
C ILE A 161 -19.41 1.66 -0.71
N VAL A 162 -19.47 2.18 0.51
CA VAL A 162 -18.27 2.49 1.29
C VAL A 162 -17.91 1.30 2.17
N ALA A 163 -16.83 0.62 1.81
CA ALA A 163 -16.31 -0.58 2.45
C ALA A 163 -14.96 -0.30 3.13
N THR A 164 -14.90 0.77 3.94
CA THR A 164 -13.75 1.07 4.80
C THR A 164 -13.74 0.14 6.00
N ASN A 165 -12.56 -0.05 6.60
CA ASN A 165 -12.40 -0.95 7.75
C ASN A 165 -13.28 -0.51 8.95
N PRO A 166 -13.73 -1.44 9.81
CA PRO A 166 -14.52 -1.15 11.00
C PRO A 166 -13.66 -0.61 12.15
N THR A 167 -12.94 0.47 11.88
CA THR A 167 -12.11 1.22 12.82
C THR A 167 -12.65 2.64 12.96
N THR A 168 -12.22 3.36 13.99
CA THR A 168 -12.60 4.77 14.18
C THR A 168 -12.21 5.62 12.96
N GLU A 169 -11.04 5.38 12.40
CA GLU A 169 -10.54 6.05 11.20
C GLU A 169 -11.37 5.68 9.97
N GLY A 170 -11.71 4.40 9.81
CA GLY A 170 -12.55 3.93 8.71
C GLY A 170 -13.97 4.50 8.77
N GLU A 171 -14.56 4.60 9.95
CA GLU A 171 -15.86 5.25 10.16
C GLU A 171 -15.80 6.76 9.87
N ALA A 172 -14.76 7.45 10.34
CA ALA A 172 -14.55 8.86 10.02
C ALA A 172 -14.43 9.09 8.50
N THR A 173 -13.69 8.21 7.81
CA THR A 173 -13.52 8.22 6.37
C THR A 173 -14.84 7.99 5.64
N ALA A 174 -15.62 6.99 6.06
CA ALA A 174 -16.95 6.71 5.50
C ALA A 174 -17.89 7.91 5.64
N ASN A 175 -17.94 8.51 6.82
CA ASN A 175 -18.76 9.70 7.09
C ASN A 175 -18.32 10.90 6.25
N TYR A 176 -17.02 11.09 6.07
CA TYR A 176 -16.49 12.15 5.21
C TYR A 176 -16.95 11.95 3.76
N ILE A 177 -16.77 10.75 3.21
CA ILE A 177 -17.17 10.40 1.84
C ILE A 177 -18.68 10.59 1.65
N ALA A 178 -19.49 10.12 2.61
CA ALA A 178 -20.94 10.28 2.55
C ALA A 178 -21.37 11.77 2.49
N ARG A 179 -20.71 12.62 3.29
CA ARG A 179 -20.96 14.10 3.25
C ARG A 179 -20.52 14.71 1.93
N LEU A 180 -19.38 14.29 1.39
CA LEU A 180 -18.84 14.77 0.12
C LEU A 180 -19.77 14.45 -1.04
N LEU A 181 -20.42 13.28 -1.03
CA LEU A 181 -21.25 12.78 -2.10
C LEU A 181 -22.75 13.17 -1.97
N LYS A 182 -23.18 13.56 -0.77
CA LYS A 182 -24.58 13.95 -0.51
C LYS A 182 -25.13 14.99 -1.48
N PRO A 183 -24.41 16.08 -1.85
CA PRO A 183 -24.90 17.08 -2.77
C PRO A 183 -25.14 16.56 -4.21
N LEU A 184 -24.53 15.43 -4.56
CA LEU A 184 -24.63 14.84 -5.90
C LEU A 184 -25.88 13.94 -6.07
N GLY A 185 -26.64 13.71 -4.99
CA GLY A 185 -27.83 12.87 -5.03
C GLY A 185 -27.58 11.37 -5.22
N ILE A 186 -26.31 10.94 -5.15
CA ILE A 186 -25.91 9.54 -5.31
C ILE A 186 -26.23 8.77 -4.02
N ARG A 187 -26.79 7.58 -4.16
CA ARG A 187 -27.00 6.68 -3.03
C ARG A 187 -25.66 6.22 -2.44
N VAL A 188 -25.48 6.43 -1.15
CA VAL A 188 -24.27 5.97 -0.43
C VAL A 188 -24.69 4.94 0.62
N THR A 189 -24.13 3.75 0.53
CA THR A 189 -24.33 2.66 1.50
C THR A 189 -23.02 2.32 2.22
N ARG A 190 -23.12 1.76 3.42
CA ARG A 190 -21.99 1.37 4.27
C ARG A 190 -22.07 -0.13 4.58
N ILE A 191 -20.94 -0.84 4.49
CA ILE A 191 -20.82 -2.24 4.90
C ILE A 191 -19.69 -2.40 5.92
#